data_be44684ad338798c76d6a719472f17fd
#
_entry.id   be44684ad338798c76d6a719472f17fd
#
_cell.length_a   1.000
_cell.length_b   1.000
_cell.length_c   1.000
_cell.angle_alpha   90.00
_cell.angle_beta   90.00
_cell.angle_gamma   90.00
#
_symmetry.space_group_name_H-M   'P 1'
#
loop_
_entity.id
_entity.type
_entity.pdbx_description
1 polymer ?
#
loop_
_entity_poly.entity_id
_entity_poly.type
_entity_poly.pdbx_seq_one_letter_code
_entity_poly.pdbx_strand_id
1 'polypeptide(L)'
;MLEKLRELGIRDDLIREITEYRETYPVEQEYGSRIPKLEQFYYGKEVWEQAITAILCGENILLAGPKATGKSLFAENLVGVFARPRWDVSFHVNMDAASLIGMDTFRGGEVSFRPGPVYTAAKAGGFAILDEINMAKSEAMAVLHATLDFRRTIDVPGYERMELHPATRFIATMNYGYAGTKELNEALVSRFVVIQMPMISKESLIKLIKMHYPDIREEGAGELTFMFLELHKKCENGEISSKALDLRGLLGAVGLMEKGLDIFTALDMGITNKTFDTYEQTLIRDTIRTRISKKTVKKDLFVK
;
A
#
# COMPACT_ATOMS: atom_id res chain seq x y z
N MET A 1 4.70 7.29 17.09
CA MET A 1 3.98 7.43 15.82
C MET A 1 3.35 8.80 15.65
N LEU A 2 2.55 9.26 16.60
CA LEU A 2 1.98 10.63 16.55
C LEU A 2 3.07 11.71 16.53
N GLU A 3 4.23 11.46 17.15
CA GLU A 3 5.40 12.35 17.05
C GLU A 3 5.91 12.51 15.61
N LYS A 4 6.00 11.41 14.86
CA LYS A 4 6.39 11.47 13.43
C LYS A 4 5.39 12.27 12.59
N LEU A 5 4.11 12.26 12.93
CA LEU A 5 3.12 13.12 12.27
C LEU A 5 3.35 14.59 12.61
N ARG A 6 3.70 14.93 13.86
CA ARG A 6 4.08 16.30 14.24
C ARG A 6 5.34 16.76 13.52
N GLU A 7 6.37 15.90 13.46
CA GLU A 7 7.61 16.19 12.70
C GLU A 7 7.33 16.42 11.21
N LEU A 8 6.34 15.72 10.64
CA LEU A 8 5.90 15.93 9.26
C LEU A 8 5.06 17.22 9.09
N GLY A 9 4.68 17.86 10.19
CA GLY A 9 3.89 19.08 10.20
C GLY A 9 2.40 18.86 9.94
N ILE A 10 1.86 17.69 10.32
CA ILE A 10 0.41 17.43 10.33
C ILE A 10 -0.25 18.34 11.38
N ARG A 11 -1.43 18.87 11.05
CA ARG A 11 -2.18 19.78 11.94
C ARG A 11 -2.45 19.13 13.30
N ASP A 12 -2.25 19.92 14.37
CA ASP A 12 -2.41 19.47 15.76
C ASP A 12 -3.84 19.09 16.11
N ASP A 13 -4.84 19.72 15.48
CA ASP A 13 -6.24 19.35 15.64
C ASP A 13 -6.50 17.92 15.20
N LEU A 14 -6.00 17.52 14.04
CA LEU A 14 -6.13 16.13 13.55
C LEU A 14 -5.42 15.12 14.47
N ILE A 15 -4.25 15.47 15.00
CA ILE A 15 -3.52 14.61 15.93
C ILE A 15 -4.29 14.41 17.24
N ARG A 16 -4.94 15.46 17.72
CA ARG A 16 -5.82 15.39 18.90
C ARG A 16 -7.03 14.50 18.62
N GLU A 17 -7.72 14.69 17.51
CA GLU A 17 -8.87 13.88 17.12
C GLU A 17 -8.52 12.39 16.93
N ILE A 18 -7.31 12.06 16.44
CA ILE A 18 -6.83 10.66 16.41
C ILE A 18 -6.72 10.11 17.85
N THR A 19 -6.24 10.91 18.78
CA THR A 19 -6.12 10.47 20.19
C THR A 19 -7.50 10.22 20.81
N GLU A 20 -8.44 11.14 20.61
CA GLU A 20 -9.83 11.00 21.02
C GLU A 20 -10.50 9.77 20.38
N TYR A 21 -10.24 9.53 19.10
CA TYR A 21 -10.73 8.32 18.39
C TYR A 21 -10.24 7.03 19.04
N ARG A 22 -8.95 6.95 19.40
CA ARG A 22 -8.37 5.78 20.07
C ARG A 22 -8.97 5.54 21.46
N GLU A 23 -9.25 6.60 22.21
CA GLU A 23 -9.88 6.56 23.54
C GLU A 23 -11.35 6.15 23.44
N THR A 24 -12.07 6.66 22.45
CA THR A 24 -13.48 6.34 22.20
C THR A 24 -13.68 4.88 21.79
N TYR A 25 -12.72 4.32 21.06
CA TYR A 25 -12.80 2.96 20.54
C TYR A 25 -11.63 2.09 21.03
N PRO A 26 -11.62 1.66 22.28
CA PRO A 26 -10.58 0.75 22.78
C PRO A 26 -10.58 -0.56 21.99
N VAL A 27 -9.40 -1.17 21.85
CA VAL A 27 -9.25 -2.45 21.16
C VAL A 27 -9.33 -3.59 22.17
N GLU A 28 -10.13 -4.60 21.89
CA GLU A 28 -10.20 -5.81 22.69
C GLU A 28 -8.83 -6.52 22.73
N GLN A 29 -8.49 -7.08 23.89
CA GLN A 29 -7.17 -7.65 24.15
C GLN A 29 -6.78 -8.74 23.14
N GLU A 30 -7.74 -9.54 22.69
CA GLU A 30 -7.52 -10.62 21.71
C GLU A 30 -7.02 -10.09 20.34
N TYR A 31 -7.39 -8.86 19.96
CA TYR A 31 -6.97 -8.24 18.70
C TYR A 31 -5.74 -7.35 18.81
N GLY A 32 -5.18 -7.19 20.01
CA GLY A 32 -4.00 -6.34 20.24
C GLY A 32 -2.79 -6.71 19.38
N SER A 33 -2.58 -8.00 19.11
CA SER A 33 -1.49 -8.48 18.25
C SER A 33 -1.65 -8.12 16.77
N ARG A 34 -2.85 -7.70 16.35
CA ARG A 34 -3.16 -7.28 14.97
C ARG A 34 -2.89 -5.79 14.72
N ILE A 35 -2.55 -5.01 15.74
CA ILE A 35 -2.15 -3.61 15.56
C ILE A 35 -0.76 -3.58 14.93
N PRO A 36 -0.56 -2.92 13.77
CA PRO A 36 0.72 -2.90 13.08
C PRO A 36 1.82 -2.27 13.94
N LYS A 37 2.97 -2.95 14.01
CA LYS A 37 4.23 -2.37 14.50
C LYS A 37 4.94 -1.77 13.31
N LEU A 38 4.95 -0.43 13.23
CA LEU A 38 5.40 0.26 12.04
C LEU A 38 6.92 0.44 12.05
N GLU A 39 7.58 -0.22 11.13
CA GLU A 39 9.04 -0.11 10.92
C GLU A 39 9.37 1.04 9.96
N GLN A 40 8.53 1.24 8.95
CA GLN A 40 8.71 2.26 7.92
C GLN A 40 7.60 3.31 7.99
N PHE A 41 7.91 4.54 7.60
CA PHE A 41 6.98 5.67 7.64
C PHE A 41 6.82 6.29 6.25
N TYR A 42 5.57 6.59 5.87
CA TYR A 42 5.27 7.29 4.63
C TYR A 42 5.40 8.81 4.81
N TYR A 43 6.11 9.49 3.90
CA TYR A 43 6.47 10.92 4.01
C TYR A 43 5.65 11.82 3.06
N GLY A 44 4.35 11.72 3.04
CA GLY A 44 3.48 12.56 2.21
C GLY A 44 2.48 13.36 3.04
N LYS A 45 2.80 14.58 3.47
CA LYS A 45 1.95 15.39 4.38
C LYS A 45 0.51 15.50 3.89
N GLU A 46 0.29 15.91 2.64
CA GLU A 46 -1.05 16.12 2.08
C GLU A 46 -1.87 14.83 2.09
N VAL A 47 -1.26 13.70 1.73
CA VAL A 47 -1.93 12.40 1.74
C VAL A 47 -2.35 12.00 3.15
N TRP A 48 -1.50 12.29 4.15
CA TRP A 48 -1.82 12.08 5.55
C TRP A 48 -3.03 12.90 6.00
N GLU A 49 -3.04 14.21 5.73
CA GLU A 49 -4.13 15.09 6.14
C GLU A 49 -5.45 14.69 5.47
N GLN A 50 -5.44 14.36 4.18
CA GLN A 50 -6.60 13.86 3.45
C GLN A 50 -7.15 12.57 4.06
N ALA A 51 -6.29 11.58 4.30
CA ALA A 51 -6.70 10.27 4.78
C ALA A 51 -7.18 10.31 6.25
N ILE A 52 -6.48 11.04 7.11
CA ILE A 52 -6.88 11.21 8.51
C ILE A 52 -8.25 11.89 8.56
N THR A 53 -8.44 12.98 7.83
CA THR A 53 -9.72 13.70 7.78
C THR A 53 -10.84 12.79 7.29
N ALA A 54 -10.64 12.05 6.20
CA ALA A 54 -11.65 11.13 5.68
C ALA A 54 -12.05 10.06 6.71
N ILE A 55 -11.07 9.43 7.37
CA ILE A 55 -11.34 8.41 8.41
C ILE A 55 -12.09 8.98 9.61
N LEU A 56 -11.73 10.18 10.07
CA LEU A 56 -12.41 10.87 11.18
C LEU A 56 -13.84 11.24 10.81
N CYS A 57 -14.10 11.61 9.55
CA CYS A 57 -15.45 11.83 9.02
C CYS A 57 -16.28 10.54 8.85
N GLY A 58 -15.72 9.37 9.13
CA GLY A 58 -16.45 8.10 9.02
C GLY A 58 -16.33 7.42 7.65
N GLU A 59 -15.56 8.01 6.73
CA GLU A 59 -15.46 7.56 5.35
C GLU A 59 -14.50 6.38 5.17
N ASN A 60 -14.78 5.54 4.15
CA ASN A 60 -13.84 4.57 3.61
C ASN A 60 -12.98 5.25 2.54
N ILE A 61 -11.73 4.83 2.37
CA ILE A 61 -10.81 5.46 1.43
C ILE A 61 -10.31 4.49 0.36
N LEU A 62 -10.14 5.00 -0.86
CA LEU A 62 -9.49 4.31 -1.97
C LEU A 62 -8.20 5.04 -2.31
N LEU A 63 -7.07 4.39 -2.06
CA LEU A 63 -5.75 4.87 -2.45
C LEU A 63 -5.49 4.46 -3.90
N ALA A 64 -5.58 5.39 -4.82
CA ALA A 64 -5.43 5.16 -6.25
C ALA A 64 -4.12 5.78 -6.77
N GLY A 65 -3.39 5.07 -7.61
CA GLY A 65 -2.15 5.60 -8.17
C GLY A 65 -1.31 4.56 -8.89
N PRO A 66 -0.27 4.99 -9.62
CA PRO A 66 0.69 4.10 -10.27
C PRO A 66 1.36 3.13 -9.30
N LYS A 67 2.07 2.12 -9.82
CA LYS A 67 2.94 1.27 -9.01
C LYS A 67 4.02 2.10 -8.31
N ALA A 68 4.54 1.57 -7.21
CA ALA A 68 5.64 2.18 -6.46
C ALA A 68 5.35 3.55 -5.80
N THR A 69 4.09 3.93 -5.63
CA THR A 69 3.70 5.16 -4.90
C THR A 69 3.55 4.97 -3.38
N GLY A 70 3.77 3.75 -2.87
CA GLY A 70 3.74 3.46 -1.43
C GLY A 70 2.33 3.25 -0.84
N LYS A 71 1.30 2.92 -1.67
CA LYS A 71 -0.09 2.70 -1.21
C LYS A 71 -0.21 1.72 -0.05
N SER A 72 0.35 0.51 -0.19
CA SER A 72 0.26 -0.53 0.85
C SER A 72 1.00 -0.12 2.13
N LEU A 73 2.17 0.52 2.02
CA LEU A 73 2.89 1.08 3.16
C LEU A 73 2.05 2.16 3.86
N PHE A 74 1.45 3.07 3.09
CA PHE A 74 0.62 4.13 3.66
C PHE A 74 -0.63 3.57 4.33
N ALA A 75 -1.32 2.61 3.71
CA ALA A 75 -2.47 1.93 4.30
C ALA A 75 -2.11 1.28 5.66
N GLU A 76 -1.00 0.56 5.73
CA GLU A 76 -0.51 -0.03 6.98
C GLU A 76 -0.18 1.03 8.03
N ASN A 77 0.50 2.11 7.63
CA ASN A 77 0.83 3.22 8.50
C ASN A 77 -0.43 3.89 9.08
N LEU A 78 -1.44 4.08 8.24
CA LEU A 78 -2.71 4.69 8.64
C LEU A 78 -3.42 3.84 9.70
N VAL A 79 -3.49 2.52 9.51
CA VAL A 79 -4.03 1.58 10.52
C VAL A 79 -3.26 1.70 11.84
N GLY A 80 -1.94 1.75 11.79
CA GLY A 80 -1.09 1.90 12.98
C GLY A 80 -1.25 3.25 13.67
N VAL A 81 -1.45 4.33 12.90
CA VAL A 81 -1.72 5.67 13.44
C VAL A 81 -3.06 5.71 14.18
N PHE A 82 -4.08 5.01 13.75
CA PHE A 82 -5.34 4.88 14.46
C PHE A 82 -5.33 3.80 15.55
N ALA A 83 -4.21 3.07 15.69
CA ALA A 83 -4.05 1.95 16.62
C ALA A 83 -5.18 0.92 16.51
N ARG A 84 -5.60 0.59 15.27
CA ARG A 84 -6.67 -0.38 15.01
C ARG A 84 -6.11 -1.76 14.65
N PRO A 85 -6.83 -2.84 14.97
CA PRO A 85 -6.48 -4.17 14.48
C PRO A 85 -6.67 -4.24 12.96
N ARG A 86 -5.79 -4.95 12.26
CA ARG A 86 -5.71 -5.03 10.81
C ARG A 86 -6.14 -6.38 10.26
N TRP A 87 -6.89 -6.35 9.16
CA TRP A 87 -7.15 -7.50 8.30
C TRP A 87 -6.81 -7.15 6.86
N ASP A 88 -5.98 -7.97 6.23
CA ASP A 88 -5.56 -7.78 4.85
C ASP A 88 -6.35 -8.73 3.94
N VAL A 89 -6.84 -8.19 2.84
CA VAL A 89 -7.54 -8.91 1.78
C VAL A 89 -6.89 -8.56 0.46
N SER A 90 -6.13 -9.51 -0.11
CA SER A 90 -5.54 -9.33 -1.45
C SER A 90 -6.51 -9.84 -2.51
N PHE A 91 -7.00 -8.92 -3.34
CA PHE A 91 -7.98 -9.26 -4.37
C PHE A 91 -7.33 -9.90 -5.59
N HIS A 92 -8.00 -10.90 -6.14
CA HIS A 92 -7.59 -11.60 -7.35
C HIS A 92 -8.81 -12.13 -8.14
N VAL A 93 -8.60 -12.52 -9.39
CA VAL A 93 -9.68 -12.89 -10.33
C VAL A 93 -10.56 -14.08 -9.91
N ASN A 94 -10.06 -14.94 -9.01
CA ASN A 94 -10.78 -16.12 -8.53
C ASN A 94 -11.40 -15.92 -7.13
N MET A 95 -11.38 -14.71 -6.59
CA MET A 95 -11.99 -14.41 -5.30
C MET A 95 -13.51 -14.45 -5.43
N ASP A 96 -14.16 -14.97 -4.38
CA ASP A 96 -15.62 -15.04 -4.24
C ASP A 96 -16.10 -14.31 -2.97
N ALA A 97 -17.41 -14.18 -2.85
CA ALA A 97 -18.03 -13.54 -1.69
C ALA A 97 -17.74 -14.27 -0.37
N ALA A 98 -17.65 -15.59 -0.42
CA ALA A 98 -17.38 -16.42 0.76
C ALA A 98 -15.97 -16.17 1.33
N SER A 99 -14.99 -15.92 0.46
CA SER A 99 -13.64 -15.55 0.86
C SER A 99 -13.58 -14.23 1.63
N LEU A 100 -14.52 -13.32 1.40
CA LEU A 100 -14.60 -12.00 2.04
C LEU A 100 -15.39 -12.04 3.34
N ILE A 101 -16.60 -12.59 3.28
CA ILE A 101 -17.57 -12.53 4.37
C ILE A 101 -17.46 -13.76 5.27
N GLY A 102 -17.28 -14.93 4.68
CA GLY A 102 -17.25 -16.21 5.37
C GLY A 102 -18.16 -17.24 4.73
N MET A 103 -18.11 -18.45 5.24
CA MET A 103 -18.86 -19.59 4.75
C MET A 103 -19.26 -20.53 5.87
N ASP A 104 -20.28 -21.34 5.62
CA ASP A 104 -20.63 -22.42 6.50
C ASP A 104 -19.61 -23.55 6.42
N THR A 105 -19.27 -24.07 7.60
CA THR A 105 -18.39 -25.23 7.72
C THR A 105 -19.06 -26.30 8.55
N PHE A 106 -18.91 -27.54 8.14
CA PHE A 106 -19.40 -28.69 8.90
C PHE A 106 -18.26 -29.22 9.78
N ARG A 107 -18.43 -29.12 11.12
CA ARG A 107 -17.42 -29.58 12.06
C ARG A 107 -18.10 -30.21 13.26
N GLY A 108 -17.64 -31.42 13.66
CA GLY A 108 -18.17 -32.08 14.85
C GLY A 108 -19.66 -32.48 14.79
N GLY A 109 -20.23 -32.64 13.60
CA GLY A 109 -21.65 -32.98 13.42
C GLY A 109 -22.58 -31.78 13.28
N GLU A 110 -22.08 -30.55 13.38
CA GLU A 110 -22.86 -29.34 13.30
C GLU A 110 -22.36 -28.40 12.19
N VAL A 111 -23.29 -27.62 11.62
CA VAL A 111 -22.97 -26.54 10.70
C VAL A 111 -22.69 -25.29 11.51
N SER A 112 -21.57 -24.64 11.25
CA SER A 112 -21.18 -23.39 11.90
C SER A 112 -20.63 -22.39 10.90
N PHE A 113 -20.97 -21.13 11.07
CA PHE A 113 -20.42 -20.04 10.25
C PHE A 113 -18.94 -19.79 10.60
N ARG A 114 -18.08 -19.89 9.59
CA ARG A 114 -16.68 -19.49 9.68
C ARG A 114 -16.53 -18.08 9.09
N PRO A 115 -16.31 -17.04 9.90
CA PRO A 115 -16.23 -15.68 9.43
C PRO A 115 -15.01 -15.45 8.56
N GLY A 116 -15.17 -14.66 7.51
CA GLY A 116 -14.10 -14.15 6.65
C GLY A 116 -13.45 -12.88 7.20
N PRO A 117 -12.37 -12.40 6.55
CA PRO A 117 -11.61 -11.26 7.03
C PRO A 117 -12.41 -9.94 7.08
N VAL A 118 -13.28 -9.69 6.11
CA VAL A 118 -14.14 -8.49 6.08
C VAL A 118 -15.14 -8.52 7.23
N TYR A 119 -15.80 -9.66 7.44
CA TYR A 119 -16.74 -9.85 8.56
C TYR A 119 -16.05 -9.65 9.90
N THR A 120 -14.89 -10.29 10.08
CA THR A 120 -14.14 -10.21 11.36
C THR A 120 -13.66 -8.78 11.64
N ALA A 121 -13.11 -8.10 10.63
CA ALA A 121 -12.70 -6.70 10.75
C ALA A 121 -13.89 -5.80 11.13
N ALA A 122 -15.02 -6.00 10.46
CA ALA A 122 -16.25 -5.24 10.66
C ALA A 122 -16.80 -5.40 12.08
N LYS A 123 -16.77 -6.62 12.62
CA LYS A 123 -17.23 -6.94 13.98
C LYS A 123 -16.30 -6.39 15.06
N ALA A 124 -14.98 -6.53 14.85
CA ALA A 124 -13.97 -6.17 15.85
C ALA A 124 -13.62 -4.66 15.85
N GLY A 125 -14.28 -3.83 15.07
CA GLY A 125 -13.89 -2.42 14.94
C GLY A 125 -12.50 -2.23 14.34
N GLY A 126 -12.06 -3.19 13.52
CA GLY A 126 -10.78 -3.15 12.84
C GLY A 126 -10.80 -2.37 11.54
N PHE A 127 -9.60 -2.15 11.00
CA PHE A 127 -9.44 -1.63 9.64
C PHE A 127 -9.15 -2.80 8.69
N ALA A 128 -9.90 -2.89 7.60
CA ALA A 128 -9.63 -3.86 6.54
C ALA A 128 -8.90 -3.18 5.38
N ILE A 129 -7.72 -3.70 5.03
CA ILE A 129 -6.98 -3.28 3.84
C ILE A 129 -7.43 -4.17 2.69
N LEU A 130 -8.06 -3.56 1.69
CA LEU A 130 -8.58 -4.21 0.48
C LEU A 130 -7.57 -3.97 -0.66
N ASP A 131 -6.53 -4.80 -0.72
CA ASP A 131 -5.40 -4.58 -1.63
C ASP A 131 -5.72 -5.05 -3.05
N GLU A 132 -5.39 -4.20 -4.04
CA GLU A 132 -5.66 -4.44 -5.47
C GLU A 132 -7.14 -4.72 -5.78
N ILE A 133 -8.04 -3.95 -5.18
CA ILE A 133 -9.50 -4.16 -5.25
C ILE A 133 -10.04 -4.30 -6.67
N ASN A 134 -9.40 -3.67 -7.66
CA ASN A 134 -9.78 -3.74 -9.07
C ASN A 134 -9.41 -5.06 -9.78
N MET A 135 -8.75 -6.00 -9.09
CA MET A 135 -8.39 -7.30 -9.67
C MET A 135 -9.51 -8.34 -9.58
N ALA A 136 -10.46 -8.17 -8.67
CA ALA A 136 -11.58 -9.09 -8.51
C ALA A 136 -12.66 -8.91 -9.59
N LYS A 137 -13.53 -9.89 -9.69
CA LYS A 137 -14.75 -9.81 -10.52
C LYS A 137 -15.82 -9.01 -9.78
N SER A 138 -16.67 -8.31 -10.55
CA SER A 138 -17.75 -7.48 -9.98
C SER A 138 -18.72 -8.28 -9.11
N GLU A 139 -18.95 -9.55 -9.42
CA GLU A 139 -19.86 -10.44 -8.68
C GLU A 139 -19.36 -10.69 -7.24
N ALA A 140 -18.04 -10.88 -7.06
CA ALA A 140 -17.45 -11.06 -5.74
C ALA A 140 -17.54 -9.79 -4.88
N MET A 141 -17.59 -8.63 -5.53
CA MET A 141 -17.62 -7.31 -4.88
C MET A 141 -19.03 -6.89 -4.46
N ALA A 142 -20.07 -7.53 -5.00
CA ALA A 142 -21.46 -7.17 -4.73
C ALA A 142 -21.79 -7.21 -3.21
N VAL A 143 -21.20 -8.13 -2.48
CA VAL A 143 -21.40 -8.26 -1.01
C VAL A 143 -20.85 -7.08 -0.22
N LEU A 144 -19.93 -6.29 -0.80
CA LEU A 144 -19.35 -5.13 -0.13
C LEU A 144 -20.23 -3.88 -0.23
N HIS A 145 -21.24 -3.85 -1.11
CA HIS A 145 -22.04 -2.63 -1.32
C HIS A 145 -22.74 -2.15 -0.04
N ALA A 146 -23.40 -3.06 0.71
CA ALA A 146 -24.07 -2.72 1.96
C ALA A 146 -23.08 -2.49 3.13
N THR A 147 -21.90 -3.11 3.04
CA THR A 147 -20.82 -2.97 4.01
C THR A 147 -20.16 -1.60 3.94
N LEU A 148 -19.97 -1.09 2.72
CA LEU A 148 -19.23 0.13 2.45
C LEU A 148 -20.08 1.40 2.41
N ASP A 149 -21.42 1.29 2.27
CA ASP A 149 -22.29 2.46 2.22
C ASP A 149 -22.87 2.82 3.60
N PHE A 150 -23.79 3.79 3.62
CA PHE A 150 -24.42 4.31 4.84
C PHE A 150 -25.14 3.25 5.69
N ARG A 151 -25.51 2.10 5.10
CA ARG A 151 -26.17 0.98 5.82
C ARG A 151 -25.21 0.32 6.81
N ARG A 152 -23.93 0.27 6.48
CA ARG A 152 -22.87 -0.30 7.32
C ARG A 152 -23.25 -1.65 7.92
N THR A 153 -23.65 -2.58 7.06
CA THR A 153 -24.15 -3.90 7.50
C THR A 153 -23.60 -5.02 6.63
N ILE A 154 -23.50 -6.19 7.23
CA ILE A 154 -23.24 -7.44 6.54
C ILE A 154 -24.43 -8.37 6.80
N ASP A 155 -25.05 -8.83 5.72
CA ASP A 155 -26.16 -9.79 5.75
C ASP A 155 -25.65 -11.14 5.26
N VAL A 156 -25.72 -12.14 6.12
CA VAL A 156 -25.29 -13.51 5.82
C VAL A 156 -26.54 -14.38 5.83
N PRO A 157 -26.94 -15.00 4.69
CA PRO A 157 -28.13 -15.84 4.62
C PRO A 157 -28.14 -16.92 5.70
N GLY A 158 -29.24 -16.99 6.47
CA GLY A 158 -29.41 -17.94 7.58
C GLY A 158 -28.86 -17.49 8.93
N TYR A 159 -28.27 -16.29 9.00
CA TYR A 159 -27.74 -15.69 10.22
C TYR A 159 -28.33 -14.30 10.46
N GLU A 160 -28.18 -13.79 11.67
CA GLU A 160 -28.59 -12.43 11.99
C GLU A 160 -27.73 -11.40 11.21
N ARG A 161 -28.41 -10.34 10.76
CA ARG A 161 -27.76 -9.21 10.13
C ARG A 161 -26.80 -8.54 11.12
N MET A 162 -25.54 -8.39 10.73
CA MET A 162 -24.52 -7.76 11.54
C MET A 162 -24.37 -6.29 11.18
N GLU A 163 -24.46 -5.39 12.15
CA GLU A 163 -24.05 -4.00 12.01
C GLU A 163 -22.54 -3.87 12.25
N LEU A 164 -21.89 -3.03 11.45
CA LEU A 164 -20.48 -2.78 11.59
C LEU A 164 -20.19 -1.99 12.87
N HIS A 165 -19.14 -2.37 13.56
CA HIS A 165 -18.63 -1.59 14.67
C HIS A 165 -18.30 -0.14 14.21
N PRO A 166 -18.65 0.92 15.00
CA PRO A 166 -18.47 2.31 14.58
C PRO A 166 -17.04 2.68 14.18
N ALA A 167 -16.04 2.07 14.80
CA ALA A 167 -14.64 2.28 14.47
C ALA A 167 -14.18 1.63 13.16
N THR A 168 -14.95 0.74 12.55
CA THR A 168 -14.50 0.02 11.34
C THR A 168 -14.35 0.98 10.16
N ARG A 169 -13.23 0.85 9.45
CA ARG A 169 -12.96 1.52 8.17
C ARG A 169 -12.37 0.54 7.17
N PHE A 170 -12.61 0.81 5.90
CA PHE A 170 -12.04 0.07 4.78
C PHE A 170 -11.08 0.97 4.01
N ILE A 171 -9.86 0.46 3.80
CA ILE A 171 -8.80 1.14 3.07
C ILE A 171 -8.51 0.30 1.84
N ALA A 172 -9.04 0.71 0.70
CA ALA A 172 -8.80 0.02 -0.56
C ALA A 172 -7.55 0.58 -1.26
N THR A 173 -6.85 -0.27 -2.01
CA THR A 173 -5.78 0.16 -2.91
C THR A 173 -6.11 -0.23 -4.34
N MET A 174 -5.76 0.62 -5.28
CA MET A 174 -5.92 0.37 -6.71
C MET A 174 -4.70 0.87 -7.48
N ASN A 175 -4.20 0.00 -8.35
CA ASN A 175 -3.22 0.38 -9.35
C ASN A 175 -3.95 0.67 -10.66
N TYR A 176 -3.55 1.73 -11.38
CA TYR A 176 -4.07 2.07 -12.71
C TYR A 176 -2.93 2.50 -13.64
N GLY A 177 -3.25 2.67 -14.93
CA GLY A 177 -2.32 3.20 -15.92
C GLY A 177 -1.37 2.19 -16.54
N TYR A 178 -1.64 0.87 -16.45
CA TYR A 178 -0.85 -0.15 -17.15
C TYR A 178 -1.72 -1.30 -17.68
N ALA A 179 -1.19 -2.04 -18.64
CA ALA A 179 -1.87 -3.16 -19.27
C ALA A 179 -2.29 -4.23 -18.25
N GLY A 180 -3.56 -4.62 -18.28
CA GLY A 180 -4.12 -5.62 -17.37
C GLY A 180 -4.81 -5.07 -16.12
N THR A 181 -4.79 -3.74 -15.88
CA THR A 181 -5.63 -3.13 -14.85
C THR A 181 -7.07 -3.00 -15.35
N LYS A 182 -8.03 -3.38 -14.51
CA LYS A 182 -9.45 -3.18 -14.76
C LYS A 182 -9.90 -1.90 -14.08
N GLU A 183 -10.87 -1.23 -14.69
CA GLU A 183 -11.59 -0.15 -14.03
C GLU A 183 -12.51 -0.71 -12.96
N LEU A 184 -12.61 -0.02 -11.84
CA LEU A 184 -13.58 -0.31 -10.81
C LEU A 184 -14.97 0.13 -11.27
N ASN A 185 -15.97 -0.65 -10.92
CA ASN A 185 -17.37 -0.27 -11.11
C ASN A 185 -17.67 1.06 -10.38
N GLU A 186 -18.32 2.00 -11.06
CA GLU A 186 -18.67 3.32 -10.51
C GLU A 186 -19.45 3.23 -9.20
N ALA A 187 -20.37 2.25 -9.08
CA ALA A 187 -21.13 2.03 -7.86
C ALA A 187 -20.26 1.65 -6.67
N LEU A 188 -19.10 1.01 -6.89
CA LEU A 188 -18.16 0.70 -5.84
C LEU A 188 -17.26 1.90 -5.54
N VAL A 189 -16.78 2.60 -6.57
CA VAL A 189 -15.96 3.82 -6.41
C VAL A 189 -16.69 4.87 -5.59
N SER A 190 -18.00 5.06 -5.83
CA SER A 190 -18.84 6.05 -5.12
C SER A 190 -18.95 5.80 -3.60
N ARG A 191 -18.51 4.64 -3.10
CA ARG A 191 -18.48 4.29 -1.68
C ARG A 191 -17.17 4.58 -0.97
N PHE A 192 -16.25 5.18 -1.69
CA PHE A 192 -14.94 5.57 -1.17
C PHE A 192 -14.66 7.05 -1.41
N VAL A 193 -13.99 7.67 -0.49
CA VAL A 193 -13.25 8.90 -0.77
C VAL A 193 -11.95 8.51 -1.47
N VAL A 194 -11.75 9.00 -2.70
CA VAL A 194 -10.57 8.62 -3.52
C VAL A 194 -9.42 9.58 -3.24
N ILE A 195 -8.30 9.01 -2.82
CA ILE A 195 -7.06 9.74 -2.60
C ILE A 195 -6.06 9.35 -3.69
N GLN A 196 -5.67 10.33 -4.51
CA GLN A 196 -4.65 10.12 -5.53
C GLN A 196 -3.28 10.09 -4.87
N MET A 197 -2.60 8.95 -4.99
CA MET A 197 -1.26 8.77 -4.43
C MET A 197 -0.23 9.38 -5.38
N PRO A 198 0.45 10.46 -4.97
CA PRO A 198 1.47 11.08 -5.80
C PRO A 198 2.67 10.14 -5.98
N MET A 199 3.43 10.37 -7.03
CA MET A 199 4.75 9.76 -7.14
C MET A 199 5.63 10.19 -5.97
N ILE A 200 6.49 9.27 -5.56
CA ILE A 200 7.48 9.56 -4.52
C ILE A 200 8.38 10.72 -4.96
N SER A 201 8.49 11.76 -4.15
CA SER A 201 9.38 12.90 -4.45
C SER A 201 10.85 12.46 -4.38
N LYS A 202 11.72 13.22 -5.04
CA LYS A 202 13.17 13.02 -5.00
C LYS A 202 13.66 12.94 -3.55
N GLU A 203 13.26 13.90 -2.73
CA GLU A 203 13.67 14.01 -1.33
C GLU A 203 13.19 12.82 -0.50
N SER A 204 11.95 12.39 -0.73
CA SER A 204 11.37 11.23 -0.06
C SER A 204 12.04 9.93 -0.47
N LEU A 205 12.41 9.76 -1.74
CA LEU A 205 13.11 8.57 -2.23
C LEU A 205 14.53 8.49 -1.68
N ILE A 206 15.27 9.61 -1.64
CA ILE A 206 16.59 9.67 -0.99
C ILE A 206 16.48 9.29 0.49
N LYS A 207 15.52 9.86 1.22
CA LYS A 207 15.28 9.52 2.64
C LYS A 207 14.96 8.03 2.81
N LEU A 208 14.15 7.47 1.93
CA LEU A 208 13.78 6.06 1.96
C LEU A 208 15.00 5.15 1.76
N ILE A 209 15.83 5.44 0.75
CA ILE A 209 17.06 4.68 0.47
C ILE A 209 17.99 4.75 1.68
N LYS A 210 18.24 5.95 2.23
CA LYS A 210 19.12 6.15 3.40
C LYS A 210 18.60 5.50 4.68
N MET A 211 17.28 5.43 4.84
CA MET A 211 16.69 4.74 6.00
C MET A 211 16.93 3.22 5.94
N HIS A 212 16.86 2.63 4.74
CA HIS A 212 17.12 1.19 4.56
C HIS A 212 18.61 0.85 4.56
N TYR A 213 19.43 1.78 4.07
CA TYR A 213 20.88 1.62 3.89
C TYR A 213 21.61 2.82 4.49
N PRO A 214 21.78 2.87 5.82
CA PRO A 214 22.38 4.04 6.50
C PRO A 214 23.80 4.36 6.06
N ASP A 215 24.55 3.36 5.60
CA ASP A 215 25.94 3.50 5.13
C ASP A 215 26.04 4.03 3.68
N ILE A 216 24.91 4.27 2.99
CA ILE A 216 24.92 4.85 1.64
C ILE A 216 25.25 6.35 1.69
N ARG A 217 26.12 6.80 0.78
CA ARG A 217 26.48 8.21 0.63
C ARG A 217 25.31 9.02 0.05
N GLU A 218 25.23 10.29 0.38
CA GLU A 218 24.19 11.20 -0.13
C GLU A 218 24.19 11.26 -1.66
N GLU A 219 25.39 11.39 -2.24
CA GLU A 219 25.57 11.42 -3.70
C GLU A 219 25.07 10.12 -4.33
N GLY A 220 25.44 8.96 -3.78
CA GLY A 220 25.02 7.65 -4.29
C GLY A 220 23.50 7.46 -4.23
N ALA A 221 22.87 7.82 -3.11
CA ALA A 221 21.41 7.80 -2.99
C ALA A 221 20.75 8.76 -3.99
N GLY A 222 21.36 9.93 -4.22
CA GLY A 222 20.95 10.92 -5.20
C GLY A 222 20.98 10.38 -6.64
N GLU A 223 22.11 9.78 -7.06
CA GLU A 223 22.28 9.20 -8.40
C GLU A 223 21.26 8.09 -8.68
N LEU A 224 21.06 7.16 -7.73
CA LEU A 224 20.09 6.09 -7.84
C LEU A 224 18.65 6.63 -7.90
N THR A 225 18.36 7.67 -7.13
CA THR A 225 17.06 8.37 -7.17
C THR A 225 16.83 9.02 -8.54
N PHE A 226 17.80 9.77 -9.07
CA PHE A 226 17.68 10.40 -10.39
C PHE A 226 17.46 9.37 -11.48
N MET A 227 18.22 8.29 -11.47
CA MET A 227 18.08 7.18 -12.41
C MET A 227 16.67 6.60 -12.37
N PHE A 228 16.13 6.35 -11.17
CA PHE A 228 14.80 5.77 -11.01
C PHE A 228 13.69 6.73 -11.49
N LEU A 229 13.79 8.01 -11.17
CA LEU A 229 12.82 9.02 -11.62
C LEU A 229 12.87 9.24 -13.15
N GLU A 230 14.02 9.07 -13.78
CA GLU A 230 14.12 9.14 -15.25
C GLU A 230 13.47 7.92 -15.92
N LEU A 231 13.68 6.73 -15.38
CA LEU A 231 12.96 5.54 -15.83
C LEU A 231 11.44 5.73 -15.69
N HIS A 232 11.00 6.36 -14.60
CA HIS A 232 9.59 6.69 -14.42
C HIS A 232 9.07 7.61 -15.51
N LYS A 233 9.79 8.69 -15.82
CA LYS A 233 9.44 9.63 -16.91
C LYS A 233 9.33 8.93 -18.27
N LYS A 234 10.23 7.98 -18.55
CA LYS A 234 10.16 7.15 -19.76
C LYS A 234 8.93 6.26 -19.80
N CYS A 235 8.52 5.74 -18.65
CA CYS A 235 7.28 4.96 -18.53
C CYS A 235 6.04 5.85 -18.77
N GLU A 236 6.00 7.05 -18.20
CA GLU A 236 4.90 8.01 -18.43
C GLU A 236 4.78 8.39 -19.92
N ASN A 237 5.92 8.52 -20.59
CA ASN A 237 5.97 8.78 -22.04
C ASN A 237 5.61 7.55 -22.91
N GLY A 238 5.39 6.38 -22.31
CA GLY A 238 5.11 5.15 -23.05
C GLY A 238 6.33 4.51 -23.74
N GLU A 239 7.55 4.95 -23.41
CA GLU A 239 8.79 4.42 -23.99
C GLU A 239 9.15 3.03 -23.41
N ILE A 240 8.82 2.79 -22.15
CA ILE A 240 8.99 1.53 -21.45
C ILE A 240 7.73 1.17 -20.66
N SER A 241 7.52 -0.11 -20.37
CA SER A 241 6.39 -0.55 -19.54
C SER A 241 6.64 -0.28 -18.04
N SER A 242 5.58 -0.21 -17.26
CA SER A 242 5.66 -0.04 -15.80
C SER A 242 6.24 -1.24 -15.05
N LYS A 243 6.58 -2.33 -15.74
CA LYS A 243 7.16 -3.55 -15.14
C LYS A 243 8.52 -3.30 -14.50
N ALA A 244 9.34 -2.44 -15.12
CA ALA A 244 10.65 -2.04 -14.61
C ALA A 244 10.59 -1.09 -13.42
N LEU A 245 9.46 -0.37 -13.24
CA LEU A 245 9.27 0.59 -12.16
C LEU A 245 8.82 -0.12 -10.88
N ASP A 246 9.76 -0.77 -10.23
CA ASP A 246 9.56 -1.45 -8.96
C ASP A 246 10.49 -0.86 -7.90
N LEU A 247 9.92 -0.10 -6.98
CA LEU A 247 10.66 0.49 -5.86
C LEU A 247 11.30 -0.57 -4.96
N ARG A 248 10.61 -1.73 -4.78
CA ARG A 248 11.18 -2.87 -4.04
C ARG A 248 12.39 -3.44 -4.78
N GLY A 249 12.31 -3.47 -6.11
CA GLY A 249 13.42 -3.87 -6.97
C GLY A 249 14.61 -2.93 -6.86
N LEU A 250 14.40 -1.62 -6.84
CA LEU A 250 15.46 -0.63 -6.58
C LEU A 250 16.09 -0.84 -5.21
N LEU A 251 15.30 -0.91 -4.14
CA LEU A 251 15.81 -1.13 -2.79
C LEU A 251 16.57 -2.46 -2.69
N GLY A 252 16.04 -3.53 -3.29
CA GLY A 252 16.73 -4.82 -3.37
C GLY A 252 18.08 -4.71 -4.08
N ALA A 253 18.16 -3.98 -5.19
CA ALA A 253 19.42 -3.75 -5.91
C ALA A 253 20.44 -3.01 -5.02
N VAL A 254 20.01 -1.99 -4.27
CA VAL A 254 20.89 -1.28 -3.32
C VAL A 254 21.45 -2.23 -2.26
N GLY A 255 20.61 -3.15 -1.73
CA GLY A 255 21.07 -4.17 -0.78
C GLY A 255 22.08 -5.14 -1.37
N LEU A 256 21.91 -5.53 -2.65
CA LEU A 256 22.88 -6.36 -3.36
C LEU A 256 24.23 -5.64 -3.54
N MET A 257 24.18 -4.34 -3.87
CA MET A 257 25.38 -3.49 -3.98
C MET A 257 26.11 -3.37 -2.63
N GLU A 258 25.37 -3.17 -1.54
CA GLU A 258 25.93 -3.12 -0.19
C GLU A 258 26.66 -4.42 0.18
N LYS A 259 26.16 -5.59 -0.29
CA LYS A 259 26.82 -6.88 -0.13
C LYS A 259 28.01 -7.10 -1.10
N GLY A 260 28.27 -6.16 -2.00
CA GLY A 260 29.43 -6.18 -2.89
C GLY A 260 29.17 -6.70 -4.31
N LEU A 261 27.90 -6.89 -4.69
CA LEU A 261 27.57 -7.21 -6.09
C LEU A 261 27.85 -5.96 -6.96
N ASP A 262 28.30 -6.21 -8.19
CA ASP A 262 28.49 -5.15 -9.18
C ASP A 262 27.21 -4.35 -9.39
N ILE A 263 27.34 -3.03 -9.50
CA ILE A 263 26.24 -2.08 -9.53
C ILE A 263 25.29 -2.36 -10.70
N PHE A 264 25.83 -2.58 -11.90
CA PHE A 264 25.02 -2.83 -13.08
C PHE A 264 24.32 -4.19 -13.01
N THR A 265 25.02 -5.21 -12.49
CA THR A 265 24.44 -6.52 -12.23
C THR A 265 23.30 -6.43 -11.22
N ALA A 266 23.46 -5.68 -10.14
CA ALA A 266 22.44 -5.49 -9.13
C ALA A 266 21.21 -4.75 -9.70
N LEU A 267 21.42 -3.70 -10.50
CA LEU A 267 20.34 -2.97 -11.17
C LEU A 267 19.65 -3.81 -12.25
N ASP A 268 20.39 -4.63 -12.98
CA ASP A 268 19.77 -5.58 -13.92
C ASP A 268 18.84 -6.54 -13.18
N MET A 269 19.27 -7.11 -12.06
CA MET A 269 18.46 -8.04 -11.26
C MET A 269 17.23 -7.35 -10.63
N GLY A 270 17.39 -6.13 -10.12
CA GLY A 270 16.33 -5.41 -9.41
C GLY A 270 15.35 -4.69 -10.32
N ILE A 271 15.79 -4.25 -11.50
CA ILE A 271 15.02 -3.38 -12.40
C ILE A 271 14.88 -4.01 -13.79
N THR A 272 15.99 -4.14 -14.54
CA THR A 272 15.95 -4.46 -15.96
C THR A 272 15.28 -5.81 -16.26
N ASN A 273 15.62 -6.84 -15.48
CA ASN A 273 15.11 -8.20 -15.66
C ASN A 273 13.63 -8.38 -15.24
N LYS A 274 12.95 -7.32 -14.77
CA LYS A 274 11.50 -7.31 -14.51
C LYS A 274 10.67 -7.28 -15.80
N THR A 275 11.24 -6.82 -16.90
CA THR A 275 10.66 -6.97 -18.23
C THR A 275 11.39 -8.10 -18.99
N PHE A 276 10.65 -8.83 -19.82
CA PHE A 276 11.20 -9.87 -20.70
C PHE A 276 11.30 -9.41 -22.15
N ASP A 277 10.96 -8.14 -22.43
CA ASP A 277 11.15 -7.51 -23.74
C ASP A 277 12.60 -7.03 -23.87
N THR A 278 13.31 -7.57 -24.85
CA THR A 278 14.74 -7.27 -25.08
C THR A 278 14.99 -5.83 -25.50
N TYR A 279 14.04 -5.20 -26.19
CA TYR A 279 14.13 -3.80 -26.58
C TYR A 279 13.97 -2.90 -25.36
N GLU A 280 12.95 -3.13 -24.52
CA GLU A 280 12.80 -2.43 -23.25
C GLU A 280 14.02 -2.60 -22.35
N GLN A 281 14.57 -3.83 -22.23
CA GLN A 281 15.78 -4.08 -21.45
C GLN A 281 16.95 -3.22 -21.93
N THR A 282 17.10 -3.06 -23.24
CA THR A 282 18.16 -2.23 -23.81
C THR A 282 17.96 -0.77 -23.46
N LEU A 283 16.76 -0.23 -23.60
CA LEU A 283 16.42 1.15 -23.24
C LEU A 283 16.66 1.43 -21.74
N ILE A 284 16.29 0.48 -20.88
CA ILE A 284 16.49 0.60 -19.43
C ILE A 284 17.99 0.62 -19.12
N ARG A 285 18.78 -0.32 -19.69
CA ARG A 285 20.24 -0.37 -19.49
C ARG A 285 20.93 0.90 -19.98
N ASP A 286 20.52 1.44 -21.12
CA ASP A 286 21.08 2.67 -21.65
C ASP A 286 20.75 3.87 -20.75
N THR A 287 19.53 3.94 -20.22
CA THR A 287 19.16 4.96 -19.23
C THR A 287 20.00 4.85 -17.95
N ILE A 288 20.17 3.65 -17.42
CA ILE A 288 21.02 3.39 -16.24
C ILE A 288 22.48 3.85 -16.52
N ARG A 289 23.05 3.47 -17.68
CA ARG A 289 24.44 3.80 -18.05
C ARG A 289 24.65 5.28 -18.33
N THR A 290 23.63 6.01 -18.69
CA THR A 290 23.70 7.47 -18.86
C THR A 290 23.83 8.20 -17.52
N ARG A 291 23.26 7.60 -16.45
CA ARG A 291 23.23 8.23 -15.12
C ARG A 291 24.30 7.71 -14.17
N ILE A 292 24.63 6.44 -14.27
CA ILE A 292 25.63 5.82 -13.41
C ILE A 292 26.87 5.53 -14.23
N SER A 293 28.02 6.09 -13.82
CA SER A 293 29.27 5.89 -14.52
C SER A 293 29.72 4.42 -14.48
N LYS A 294 30.25 3.91 -15.59
CA LYS A 294 30.84 2.56 -15.63
C LYS A 294 32.00 2.36 -14.66
N LYS A 295 32.57 3.44 -14.13
CA LYS A 295 33.68 3.41 -13.18
C LYS A 295 33.21 3.43 -11.72
N THR A 296 31.90 3.66 -11.49
CA THR A 296 31.33 3.68 -10.14
C THR A 296 31.45 2.30 -9.50
N VAL A 297 32.07 2.25 -8.34
CA VAL A 297 32.24 1.02 -7.54
C VAL A 297 31.57 1.18 -6.18
N LYS A 298 31.42 0.09 -5.42
CA LYS A 298 30.77 0.10 -4.10
C LYS A 298 31.25 1.25 -3.20
N LYS A 299 32.57 1.52 -3.16
CA LYS A 299 33.18 2.59 -2.33
C LYS A 299 32.72 4.01 -2.68
N ASP A 300 32.19 4.22 -3.90
CA ASP A 300 31.66 5.51 -4.30
C ASP A 300 30.24 5.69 -3.78
N LEU A 301 29.50 4.59 -3.63
CA LEU A 301 28.11 4.59 -3.15
C LEU A 301 28.00 4.44 -1.63
N PHE A 302 28.90 3.73 -0.97
CA PHE A 302 28.83 3.42 0.46
C PHE A 302 30.07 3.89 1.22
N VAL A 303 29.89 4.16 2.50
CA VAL A 303 30.98 4.60 3.40
C VAL A 303 31.87 3.44 3.82
N LYS A 304 31.33 2.21 3.83
CA LYS A 304 32.03 0.97 4.21
C LYS A 304 32.03 -0.05 3.10
#